data_bdc7115a62cc993069fe26067565ff87
#
_entry.id   bdc7115a62cc993069fe26067565ff87
#
_cell.length_a   1.000
_cell.length_b   1.000
_cell.length_c   1.000
_cell.angle_alpha   90.00
_cell.angle_beta   90.00
_cell.angle_gamma   90.00
#
_symmetry.space_group_name_H-M   'P 1'
#
loop_
_entity.id
_entity.type
_entity.pdbx_description
1 polymer ?
#
loop_
_entity_poly.entity_id
_entity_poly.type
_entity_poly.pdbx_seq_one_letter_code
_entity_poly.pdbx_strand_id
1 'polypeptide(L)'
;MDHDQSPQLTLDGMAAQQPNDRLFLAVFPDAETAARIAALAQSLRSELGLQGKPLRADRLHVTLHHLGDHAGLRQDIVANATNAAARMASSAFEVVFDRAGSFAGRQRNQPCVLRGDQGLVSLAAMQRELGERMNLAGLSRWVGKTFTPHVTLLYDDRSVAVQPIEPIDWKVREFVLVHSLVGRTEHRILGRWPLHT
;
A
#
# COMPACT_ATOMS: atom_id res chain seq x y z
N MET A 1 3.27 65.48 -14.25
CA MET A 1 3.27 64.52 -13.10
C MET A 1 2.91 63.18 -13.68
N ASP A 2 3.94 62.51 -14.16
CA ASP A 2 3.79 61.16 -14.72
C ASP A 2 3.81 60.13 -13.60
N HIS A 3 2.73 59.36 -13.49
CA HIS A 3 2.68 58.17 -12.65
C HIS A 3 3.26 56.99 -13.44
N ASP A 4 4.50 56.68 -13.11
CA ASP A 4 5.15 55.43 -13.49
C ASP A 4 4.39 54.25 -12.85
N GLN A 5 3.59 53.52 -13.65
CA GLN A 5 3.03 52.23 -13.29
C GLN A 5 3.92 51.12 -13.85
N SER A 6 4.89 50.70 -13.03
CA SER A 6 5.62 49.47 -13.31
C SER A 6 4.66 48.30 -13.32
N PRO A 7 4.63 47.44 -14.34
CA PRO A 7 3.80 46.27 -14.36
C PRO A 7 4.32 45.26 -13.33
N GLN A 8 3.48 44.98 -12.34
CA GLN A 8 3.68 43.87 -11.36
C GLN A 8 3.63 42.57 -12.12
N LEU A 9 4.78 41.89 -12.28
CA LEU A 9 4.88 40.58 -12.85
C LEU A 9 4.20 39.60 -11.88
N THR A 10 2.98 39.19 -12.20
CA THR A 10 2.30 38.05 -11.57
C THR A 10 3.02 36.77 -11.97
N LEU A 11 3.49 35.99 -10.98
CA LEU A 11 4.02 34.64 -11.12
C LEU A 11 2.86 33.65 -11.41
N ASP A 12 2.13 33.92 -12.49
CA ASP A 12 1.13 32.99 -13.02
C ASP A 12 1.79 32.08 -14.07
N GLY A 13 1.97 30.81 -13.73
CA GLY A 13 2.41 29.83 -14.72
C GLY A 13 2.98 28.52 -14.22
N MET A 14 3.18 28.33 -12.93
CA MET A 14 3.52 27.00 -12.41
C MET A 14 2.27 26.31 -11.85
N ALA A 15 1.55 25.60 -12.72
CA ALA A 15 0.54 24.66 -12.26
C ALA A 15 1.20 23.72 -11.24
N ALA A 16 0.69 23.68 -10.00
CA ALA A 16 1.20 22.80 -8.97
C ALA A 16 1.20 21.36 -9.51
N GLN A 17 2.37 20.74 -9.63
CA GLN A 17 2.46 19.37 -10.10
C GLN A 17 1.63 18.49 -9.19
N GLN A 18 0.68 17.76 -9.76
CA GLN A 18 -0.16 16.82 -9.02
C GLN A 18 0.74 15.71 -8.44
N PRO A 19 0.51 15.28 -7.18
CA PRO A 19 1.27 14.22 -6.57
C PRO A 19 0.89 12.87 -7.18
N ASN A 20 1.65 12.41 -8.16
CA ASN A 20 1.42 11.15 -8.89
C ASN A 20 2.45 10.08 -8.58
N ASP A 21 3.44 10.38 -7.76
CA ASP A 21 4.50 9.45 -7.38
C ASP A 21 4.27 8.97 -5.95
N ARG A 22 3.65 7.81 -5.81
CA ARG A 22 3.38 7.17 -4.52
C ARG A 22 4.50 6.23 -4.15
N LEU A 23 5.02 6.36 -2.93
CA LEU A 23 6.02 5.46 -2.36
C LEU A 23 5.41 4.66 -1.20
N PHE A 24 5.72 3.36 -1.14
CA PHE A 24 5.33 2.52 -0.01
C PHE A 24 6.20 1.25 0.11
N LEU A 25 6.31 0.72 1.32
CA LEU A 25 6.90 -0.58 1.61
C LEU A 25 5.78 -1.61 1.71
N ALA A 26 5.97 -2.79 1.11
CA ALA A 26 4.92 -3.80 1.02
C ALA A 26 5.45 -5.24 0.97
N VAL A 27 4.56 -6.20 1.28
CA VAL A 27 4.71 -7.61 0.94
C VAL A 27 3.69 -8.00 -0.13
N PHE A 28 4.10 -8.89 -1.03
CA PHE A 28 3.25 -9.41 -2.10
C PHE A 28 3.03 -10.91 -1.89
N PRO A 29 1.82 -11.43 -2.22
CA PRO A 29 1.64 -12.87 -2.35
C PRO A 29 2.46 -13.39 -3.55
N ASP A 30 2.80 -14.67 -3.55
CA ASP A 30 3.32 -15.34 -4.74
C ASP A 30 2.26 -15.38 -5.86
N ALA A 31 2.68 -15.78 -7.07
CA ALA A 31 1.82 -15.72 -8.26
C ALA A 31 0.58 -16.63 -8.14
N GLU A 32 0.72 -17.80 -7.52
CA GLU A 32 -0.40 -18.74 -7.31
C GLU A 32 -1.40 -18.17 -6.31
N THR A 33 -0.92 -17.68 -5.18
CA THR A 33 -1.75 -17.03 -4.16
C THR A 33 -2.42 -15.76 -4.71
N ALA A 34 -1.70 -14.93 -5.48
CA ALA A 34 -2.26 -13.76 -6.12
C ALA A 34 -3.40 -14.12 -7.09
N ALA A 35 -3.28 -15.23 -7.82
CA ALA A 35 -4.36 -15.73 -8.69
C ALA A 35 -5.58 -16.20 -7.87
N ARG A 36 -5.37 -16.91 -6.74
CA ARG A 36 -6.46 -17.30 -5.80
C ARG A 36 -7.18 -16.08 -5.26
N ILE A 37 -6.46 -15.05 -4.82
CA ILE A 37 -7.04 -13.80 -4.32
C ILE A 37 -7.84 -13.08 -5.43
N ALA A 38 -7.31 -13.01 -6.65
CA ALA A 38 -8.00 -12.39 -7.77
C ALA A 38 -9.31 -13.14 -8.14
N ALA A 39 -9.30 -14.47 -8.10
CA ALA A 39 -10.48 -15.31 -8.30
C ALA A 39 -11.55 -15.04 -7.21
N LEU A 40 -11.14 -15.00 -5.94
CA LEU A 40 -12.04 -14.65 -4.84
C LEU A 40 -12.65 -13.25 -5.02
N ALA A 41 -11.86 -12.27 -5.44
CA ALA A 41 -12.36 -10.91 -5.69
C ALA A 41 -13.43 -10.89 -6.79
N GLN A 42 -13.31 -11.71 -7.83
CA GLN A 42 -14.33 -11.87 -8.88
C GLN A 42 -15.58 -12.56 -8.36
N SER A 43 -15.46 -13.63 -7.55
CA SER A 43 -16.61 -14.30 -6.93
C SER A 43 -17.39 -13.34 -6.03
N LEU A 44 -16.73 -12.67 -5.12
CA LEU A 44 -17.34 -11.67 -4.22
C LEU A 44 -18.03 -10.55 -5.00
N ARG A 45 -17.38 -10.06 -6.08
CA ARG A 45 -17.98 -9.06 -6.94
C ARG A 45 -19.30 -9.55 -7.54
N SER A 46 -19.33 -10.76 -8.08
CA SER A 46 -20.51 -11.36 -8.71
C SER A 46 -21.61 -11.67 -7.71
N GLU A 47 -21.26 -12.33 -6.60
CA GLU A 47 -22.21 -12.76 -5.57
C GLU A 47 -22.88 -11.58 -4.86
N LEU A 48 -22.11 -10.53 -4.59
CA LEU A 48 -22.60 -9.35 -3.86
C LEU A 48 -23.09 -8.23 -4.79
N GLY A 49 -23.03 -8.42 -6.11
CA GLY A 49 -23.47 -7.43 -7.11
C GLY A 49 -22.69 -6.12 -7.04
N LEU A 50 -21.37 -6.19 -6.76
CA LEU A 50 -20.47 -5.03 -6.70
C LEU A 50 -20.15 -4.53 -8.10
N GLN A 51 -20.02 -3.20 -8.25
CA GLN A 51 -19.71 -2.55 -9.52
C GLN A 51 -18.22 -2.31 -9.70
N GLY A 52 -17.47 -2.26 -8.59
CA GLY A 52 -16.03 -2.04 -8.57
C GLY A 52 -15.26 -3.08 -9.38
N LYS A 53 -14.23 -2.64 -10.10
CA LYS A 53 -13.36 -3.55 -10.83
C LYS A 53 -12.33 -4.17 -9.88
N PRO A 54 -12.22 -5.51 -9.78
CA PRO A 54 -11.18 -6.15 -9.01
C PRO A 54 -9.78 -5.72 -9.45
N LEU A 55 -8.88 -5.60 -8.47
CA LEU A 55 -7.48 -5.30 -8.74
C LEU A 55 -6.83 -6.48 -9.49
N ARG A 56 -5.89 -6.16 -10.37
CA ARG A 56 -5.08 -7.17 -11.06
C ARG A 56 -4.20 -7.93 -10.06
N ALA A 57 -3.91 -9.18 -10.33
CA ALA A 57 -3.11 -10.04 -9.46
C ALA A 57 -1.74 -9.41 -9.12
N ASP A 58 -1.08 -8.75 -10.08
CA ASP A 58 0.20 -8.05 -9.91
C ASP A 58 0.11 -6.78 -9.04
N ARG A 59 -1.09 -6.38 -8.62
CA ARG A 59 -1.35 -5.23 -7.77
C ARG A 59 -1.78 -5.60 -6.34
N LEU A 60 -2.00 -6.89 -6.08
CA LEU A 60 -2.41 -7.38 -4.78
C LEU A 60 -1.21 -7.39 -3.83
N HIS A 61 -1.32 -6.67 -2.72
CA HIS A 61 -0.23 -6.52 -1.75
C HIS A 61 -0.77 -6.13 -0.37
N VAL A 62 0.04 -6.31 0.66
CA VAL A 62 -0.17 -5.67 1.96
C VAL A 62 0.80 -4.51 2.08
N THR A 63 0.30 -3.29 2.22
CA THR A 63 1.14 -2.11 2.51
C THR A 63 1.61 -2.18 3.96
N LEU A 64 2.92 -2.16 4.17
CA LEU A 64 3.53 -2.08 5.51
C LEU A 64 3.61 -0.63 5.99
N HIS A 65 4.20 0.25 5.18
CA HIS A 65 4.30 1.68 5.44
C HIS A 65 4.08 2.48 4.17
N HIS A 66 3.15 3.42 4.22
CA HIS A 66 2.94 4.40 3.16
C HIS A 66 3.89 5.58 3.37
N LEU A 67 4.72 5.86 2.36
CA LEU A 67 5.76 6.90 2.42
C LEU A 67 5.34 8.21 1.71
N GLY A 68 4.06 8.33 1.39
CA GLY A 68 3.44 9.53 0.82
C GLY A 68 3.24 9.50 -0.68
N ASP A 69 2.47 10.49 -1.13
CA ASP A 69 2.25 10.84 -2.53
C ASP A 69 3.03 12.12 -2.81
N HIS A 70 3.82 12.15 -3.88
CA HIS A 70 4.78 13.22 -4.18
C HIS A 70 4.64 13.73 -5.61
N ALA A 71 5.01 14.96 -5.84
CA ALA A 71 5.23 15.53 -7.18
C ALA A 71 6.68 15.23 -7.59
N GLY A 72 6.89 14.08 -8.26
CA GLY A 72 8.20 13.55 -8.59
C GLY A 72 8.75 12.57 -7.54
N LEU A 73 9.63 11.68 -8.00
CA LEU A 73 10.24 10.65 -7.15
C LEU A 73 11.22 11.27 -6.14
N ARG A 74 10.92 11.13 -4.86
CA ARG A 74 11.73 11.63 -3.72
C ARG A 74 12.89 10.68 -3.43
N GLN A 75 14.06 10.98 -4.00
CA GLN A 75 15.29 10.19 -3.85
C GLN A 75 15.79 10.11 -2.40
N ASP A 76 15.58 11.16 -1.62
CA ASP A 76 15.91 11.19 -0.19
C ASP A 76 15.08 10.18 0.62
N ILE A 77 13.76 10.08 0.34
CA ILE A 77 12.89 9.08 0.97
C ILE A 77 13.28 7.68 0.51
N VAL A 78 13.57 7.48 -0.77
CA VAL A 78 14.03 6.19 -1.32
C VAL A 78 15.32 5.74 -0.63
N ALA A 79 16.32 6.62 -0.51
CA ALA A 79 17.59 6.30 0.14
C ALA A 79 17.40 5.94 1.63
N ASN A 80 16.60 6.72 2.37
CA ASN A 80 16.33 6.47 3.78
C ASN A 80 15.53 5.18 4.00
N ALA A 81 14.53 4.89 3.15
CA ALA A 81 13.76 3.64 3.20
C ALA A 81 14.64 2.43 2.89
N THR A 82 15.54 2.53 1.91
CA THR A 82 16.52 1.50 1.58
C THR A 82 17.46 1.23 2.77
N ASN A 83 17.95 2.28 3.42
CA ASN A 83 18.81 2.16 4.60
C ASN A 83 18.09 1.51 5.80
N ALA A 84 16.82 1.87 6.04
CA ALA A 84 15.99 1.24 7.06
C ALA A 84 15.76 -0.25 6.77
N ALA A 85 15.36 -0.58 5.54
CA ALA A 85 15.07 -1.92 5.08
C ALA A 85 16.28 -2.86 5.11
N ALA A 86 17.48 -2.37 4.77
CA ALA A 86 18.72 -3.14 4.81
C ALA A 86 19.16 -3.57 6.22
N ARG A 87 18.54 -2.99 7.27
CA ARG A 87 18.81 -3.31 8.68
C ARG A 87 17.79 -4.26 9.30
N MET A 88 16.84 -4.76 8.50
CA MET A 88 15.86 -5.75 8.95
C MET A 88 16.54 -7.11 9.15
N ALA A 89 16.13 -7.80 10.21
CA ALA A 89 16.63 -9.12 10.56
C ALA A 89 15.52 -10.17 10.72
N SER A 90 14.31 -9.86 10.27
CA SER A 90 13.15 -10.76 10.38
C SER A 90 13.34 -12.03 9.55
N SER A 91 12.89 -13.17 10.09
CA SER A 91 12.79 -14.44 9.36
C SER A 91 11.52 -14.50 8.50
N ALA A 92 11.53 -15.37 7.49
CA ALA A 92 10.35 -15.69 6.69
C ALA A 92 9.25 -16.33 7.54
N PHE A 93 7.98 -15.98 7.31
CA PHE A 93 6.83 -16.43 8.11
C PHE A 93 5.59 -16.63 7.24
N GLU A 94 4.63 -17.39 7.75
CA GLU A 94 3.32 -17.57 7.12
C GLU A 94 2.36 -16.44 7.53
N VAL A 95 1.50 -16.06 6.60
CA VAL A 95 0.33 -15.20 6.83
C VAL A 95 -0.94 -15.92 6.42
N VAL A 96 -2.04 -15.68 7.14
CA VAL A 96 -3.35 -16.24 6.84
C VAL A 96 -4.40 -15.15 6.89
N PHE A 97 -5.18 -15.05 5.81
CA PHE A 97 -6.33 -14.16 5.70
C PHE A 97 -7.61 -15.03 5.63
N ASP A 98 -8.50 -14.86 6.57
CA ASP A 98 -9.69 -15.70 6.77
C ASP A 98 -11.02 -14.95 6.66
N ARG A 99 -10.98 -13.65 6.33
CA ARG A 99 -12.18 -12.80 6.20
C ARG A 99 -12.04 -11.80 5.07
N ALA A 100 -13.19 -11.41 4.49
CA ALA A 100 -13.28 -10.32 3.53
C ALA A 100 -14.40 -9.36 3.94
N GLY A 101 -14.24 -8.08 3.60
CA GLY A 101 -15.24 -7.04 3.85
C GLY A 101 -14.69 -5.64 3.70
N SER A 102 -15.54 -4.63 3.81
CA SER A 102 -15.15 -3.23 3.72
C SER A 102 -14.69 -2.67 5.07
N PHE A 103 -13.81 -1.68 5.03
CA PHE A 103 -13.56 -0.86 6.22
C PHE A 103 -14.75 0.06 6.50
N ALA A 104 -15.10 0.21 7.78
CA ALA A 104 -16.13 1.16 8.19
C ALA A 104 -15.68 2.62 7.97
N GLY A 105 -16.62 3.53 7.70
CA GLY A 105 -16.41 4.97 7.82
C GLY A 105 -16.30 5.79 6.54
N ARG A 106 -16.30 5.19 5.34
CA ARG A 106 -16.41 5.93 4.06
C ARG A 106 -17.79 5.73 3.44
N GLN A 107 -18.35 6.77 2.83
CA GLN A 107 -19.65 6.68 2.15
C GLN A 107 -19.54 6.28 0.66
N ARG A 108 -18.35 6.44 0.06
CA ARG A 108 -18.11 6.13 -1.36
C ARG A 108 -16.70 5.59 -1.56
N ASN A 109 -16.51 4.82 -2.62
CA ASN A 109 -15.23 4.25 -3.03
C ASN A 109 -14.53 3.51 -1.88
N GLN A 110 -15.31 2.64 -1.20
CA GLN A 110 -14.84 1.86 -0.05
C GLN A 110 -13.96 0.70 -0.53
N PRO A 111 -12.80 0.46 0.09
CA PRO A 111 -12.04 -0.72 -0.22
C PRO A 111 -12.72 -1.96 0.38
N CYS A 112 -13.03 -2.94 -0.46
CA CYS A 112 -13.28 -4.31 -0.06
C CYS A 112 -11.94 -5.02 0.05
N VAL A 113 -11.65 -5.63 1.19
CA VAL A 113 -10.30 -6.11 1.54
C VAL A 113 -10.32 -7.51 2.12
N LEU A 114 -9.24 -8.25 1.95
CA LEU A 114 -8.92 -9.41 2.79
C LEU A 114 -8.43 -8.94 4.15
N ARG A 115 -8.81 -9.65 5.19
CA ARG A 115 -8.46 -9.41 6.60
C ARG A 115 -8.19 -10.73 7.31
N GLY A 116 -7.50 -10.63 8.45
CA GLY A 116 -7.27 -11.74 9.37
C GLY A 116 -6.89 -11.20 10.75
N ASP A 117 -6.76 -12.09 11.72
CA ASP A 117 -6.34 -11.73 13.08
C ASP A 117 -5.06 -12.51 13.46
N GLN A 118 -5.22 -13.70 14.04
CA GLN A 118 -4.10 -14.49 14.59
C GLN A 118 -3.08 -14.88 13.52
N GLY A 119 -3.53 -15.14 12.28
CA GLY A 119 -2.66 -15.45 11.15
C GLY A 119 -1.78 -14.28 10.67
N LEU A 120 -1.92 -13.08 11.25
CA LEU A 120 -1.21 -11.86 10.83
C LEU A 120 -0.29 -11.28 11.93
N VAL A 121 -0.11 -11.97 13.05
CA VAL A 121 0.71 -11.51 14.19
C VAL A 121 2.17 -11.30 13.78
N SER A 122 2.75 -12.24 13.03
CA SER A 122 4.14 -12.12 12.53
C SER A 122 4.32 -10.95 11.57
N LEU A 123 3.33 -10.70 10.71
CA LEU A 123 3.33 -9.56 9.80
C LEU A 123 3.27 -8.23 10.56
N ALA A 124 2.45 -8.17 11.62
CA ALA A 124 2.37 -6.98 12.47
C ALA A 124 3.68 -6.75 13.26
N ALA A 125 4.33 -7.82 13.71
CA ALA A 125 5.64 -7.72 14.37
C ALA A 125 6.71 -7.19 13.41
N MET A 126 6.79 -7.72 12.20
CA MET A 126 7.70 -7.27 11.16
C MET A 126 7.45 -5.79 10.78
N GLN A 127 6.20 -5.40 10.61
CA GLN A 127 5.84 -4.00 10.30
C GLN A 127 6.31 -3.04 11.41
N ARG A 128 6.17 -3.42 12.66
CA ARG A 128 6.64 -2.63 13.80
C ARG A 128 8.16 -2.51 13.82
N GLU A 129 8.90 -3.63 13.63
CA GLU A 129 10.37 -3.60 13.53
C GLU A 129 10.81 -2.66 12.39
N LEU A 130 10.19 -2.77 11.22
CA LEU A 130 10.49 -1.89 10.08
C LEU A 130 10.24 -0.42 10.43
N GLY A 131 9.14 -0.12 11.15
CA GLY A 131 8.83 1.21 11.65
C GLY A 131 9.91 1.78 12.59
N GLU A 132 10.47 0.94 13.48
CA GLU A 132 11.58 1.33 14.35
C GLU A 132 12.84 1.67 13.53
N ARG A 133 13.20 0.85 12.51
CA ARG A 133 14.30 1.14 11.60
C ARG A 133 14.06 2.41 10.78
N MET A 134 12.83 2.66 10.36
CA MET A 134 12.43 3.89 9.66
C MET A 134 12.55 5.12 10.55
N ASN A 135 12.19 5.04 11.83
CA ASN A 135 12.39 6.13 12.78
C ASN A 135 13.86 6.51 12.89
N LEU A 136 14.76 5.53 13.00
CA LEU A 136 16.21 5.73 13.06
C LEU A 136 16.78 6.28 11.74
N ALA A 137 16.12 6.03 10.62
CA ALA A 137 16.51 6.52 9.29
C ALA A 137 15.88 7.88 8.91
N GLY A 138 15.24 8.59 9.86
CA GLY A 138 14.65 9.91 9.61
C GLY A 138 13.28 9.89 8.92
N LEU A 139 12.59 8.75 8.92
CA LEU A 139 11.27 8.57 8.29
C LEU A 139 10.11 8.52 9.32
N SER A 140 10.29 9.05 10.53
CA SER A 140 9.32 8.97 11.63
C SER A 140 7.92 9.47 11.25
N ARG A 141 7.84 10.50 10.41
CA ARG A 141 6.54 11.05 9.94
C ARG A 141 5.69 10.05 9.15
N TRP A 142 6.33 8.99 8.62
CA TRP A 142 5.69 7.96 7.82
C TRP A 142 5.38 6.68 8.59
N VAL A 143 5.75 6.63 9.89
CA VAL A 143 5.43 5.51 10.77
C VAL A 143 4.08 5.77 11.41
N GLY A 144 3.06 5.02 10.94
CA GLY A 144 1.70 5.09 11.46
C GLY A 144 1.59 4.53 12.88
N LYS A 145 0.70 5.09 13.68
CA LYS A 145 0.42 4.62 15.07
C LYS A 145 -0.33 3.29 15.10
N THR A 146 -1.10 3.01 14.06
CA THR A 146 -1.92 1.79 13.96
C THR A 146 -1.64 1.10 12.64
N PHE A 147 -1.65 -0.22 12.67
CA PHE A 147 -1.50 -1.05 11.50
C PHE A 147 -2.64 -2.07 11.45
N THR A 148 -3.39 -2.06 10.36
CA THR A 148 -4.42 -3.05 10.08
C THR A 148 -4.03 -3.76 8.77
N PRO A 149 -3.37 -4.94 8.87
CA PRO A 149 -2.94 -5.66 7.68
C PRO A 149 -4.13 -6.07 6.82
N HIS A 150 -4.04 -5.79 5.52
CA HIS A 150 -5.09 -6.11 4.57
C HIS A 150 -4.56 -6.18 3.13
N VAL A 151 -5.25 -6.93 2.28
CA VAL A 151 -5.08 -6.88 0.83
C VAL A 151 -6.32 -6.26 0.22
N THR A 152 -6.17 -5.16 -0.50
CA THR A 152 -7.31 -4.55 -1.22
C THR A 152 -7.69 -5.39 -2.44
N LEU A 153 -8.96 -5.79 -2.52
CA LEU A 153 -9.52 -6.57 -3.62
C LEU A 153 -10.09 -5.69 -4.74
N LEU A 154 -10.90 -4.72 -4.35
CA LEU A 154 -11.56 -3.75 -5.23
C LEU A 154 -12.04 -2.54 -4.41
N TYR A 155 -12.48 -1.51 -5.10
CA TYR A 155 -13.17 -0.36 -4.51
C TYR A 155 -14.61 -0.31 -5.01
N ASP A 156 -15.57 -0.07 -4.12
CA ASP A 156 -17.00 0.03 -4.46
C ASP A 156 -17.71 1.09 -3.61
N ASP A 157 -18.83 1.61 -4.08
CA ASP A 157 -19.66 2.52 -3.29
C ASP A 157 -20.53 1.75 -2.27
N ARG A 158 -20.72 0.44 -2.47
CA ARG A 158 -21.42 -0.44 -1.54
C ARG A 158 -20.46 -0.97 -0.47
N SER A 159 -20.88 -0.89 0.78
CA SER A 159 -20.16 -1.53 1.88
C SER A 159 -20.47 -3.01 1.93
N VAL A 160 -19.41 -3.81 2.08
CA VAL A 160 -19.49 -5.27 2.28
C VAL A 160 -19.31 -5.57 3.75
N ALA A 161 -20.30 -6.22 4.38
CA ALA A 161 -20.17 -6.70 5.75
C ALA A 161 -18.98 -7.69 5.83
N VAL A 162 -18.24 -7.64 6.93
CA VAL A 162 -17.14 -8.59 7.14
C VAL A 162 -17.72 -9.99 7.28
N GLN A 163 -17.23 -10.90 6.45
CA GLN A 163 -17.67 -12.30 6.41
C GLN A 163 -16.46 -13.25 6.35
N PRO A 164 -16.61 -14.48 6.87
CA PRO A 164 -15.58 -15.49 6.71
C PRO A 164 -15.42 -15.90 5.25
N ILE A 165 -14.20 -16.29 4.88
CA ILE A 165 -13.86 -16.87 3.59
C ILE A 165 -13.05 -18.15 3.80
N GLU A 166 -12.90 -18.96 2.76
CA GLU A 166 -11.87 -20.02 2.75
C GLU A 166 -10.51 -19.37 2.98
N PRO A 167 -9.73 -19.81 3.98
CA PRO A 167 -8.47 -19.18 4.32
C PRO A 167 -7.50 -19.14 3.15
N ILE A 168 -6.89 -17.98 2.97
CA ILE A 168 -5.83 -17.76 1.99
C ILE A 168 -4.54 -17.49 2.75
N ASP A 169 -3.58 -18.36 2.55
CA ASP A 169 -2.27 -18.32 3.20
C ASP A 169 -1.14 -18.24 2.19
N TRP A 170 -0.03 -17.65 2.61
CA TRP A 170 1.25 -17.71 1.87
C TRP A 170 2.43 -17.42 2.79
N LYS A 171 3.61 -17.87 2.36
CA LYS A 171 4.85 -17.56 3.05
C LYS A 171 5.43 -16.23 2.56
N VAL A 172 5.55 -15.27 3.47
CA VAL A 172 6.26 -14.01 3.24
C VAL A 172 7.76 -14.29 3.29
N ARG A 173 8.44 -14.14 2.15
CA ARG A 173 9.88 -14.40 1.97
C ARG A 173 10.69 -13.14 1.73
N GLU A 174 10.04 -12.06 1.35
CA GLU A 174 10.66 -10.76 1.08
C GLU A 174 9.66 -9.64 1.31
N PHE A 175 10.16 -8.44 1.44
CA PHE A 175 9.38 -7.21 1.29
C PHE A 175 10.07 -6.26 0.32
N VAL A 176 9.33 -5.29 -0.18
CA VAL A 176 9.79 -4.44 -1.28
C VAL A 176 9.47 -2.97 -1.05
N LEU A 177 10.26 -2.09 -1.64
CA LEU A 177 9.95 -0.68 -1.82
C LEU A 177 9.33 -0.48 -3.20
N VAL A 178 8.14 0.08 -3.22
CA VAL A 178 7.35 0.30 -4.44
C VAL A 178 7.23 1.78 -4.74
N HIS A 179 7.49 2.14 -5.99
CA HIS A 179 7.09 3.39 -6.61
C HIS A 179 5.86 3.12 -7.49
N SER A 180 4.72 3.64 -7.10
CA SER A 180 3.47 3.51 -7.85
C SER A 180 3.14 4.82 -8.55
N LEU A 181 2.98 4.76 -9.87
CA LEU A 181 2.51 5.88 -10.67
C LEU A 181 0.99 5.97 -10.57
N VAL A 182 0.50 6.92 -9.76
CA VAL A 182 -0.93 7.14 -9.54
C VAL A 182 -1.61 7.50 -10.87
N GLY A 183 -2.73 6.83 -11.16
CA GLY A 183 -3.45 7.00 -12.43
C GLY A 183 -2.92 6.17 -13.61
N ARG A 184 -1.70 5.61 -13.54
CA ARG A 184 -1.13 4.76 -14.61
C ARG A 184 -1.21 3.26 -14.32
N THR A 185 -1.74 2.86 -13.16
CA THR A 185 -1.83 1.45 -12.72
C THR A 185 -0.49 0.68 -12.78
N GLU A 186 0.63 1.39 -12.62
CA GLU A 186 1.98 0.83 -12.72
C GLU A 186 2.67 0.83 -11.35
N HIS A 187 3.26 -0.32 -10.96
CA HIS A 187 4.14 -0.47 -9.81
C HIS A 187 5.57 -0.76 -10.31
N ARG A 188 6.53 0.05 -9.85
CA ARG A 188 7.97 -0.15 -10.06
C ARG A 188 8.62 -0.54 -8.75
N ILE A 189 9.27 -1.69 -8.72
CA ILE A 189 10.02 -2.13 -7.53
C ILE A 189 11.37 -1.41 -7.53
N LEU A 190 11.62 -0.62 -6.49
CA LEU A 190 12.87 0.12 -6.31
C LEU A 190 13.89 -0.64 -5.46
N GLY A 191 13.45 -1.59 -4.64
CA GLY A 191 14.30 -2.43 -3.82
C GLY A 191 13.58 -3.67 -3.31
N ARG A 192 14.33 -4.76 -3.07
CA ARG A 192 13.86 -6.04 -2.53
C ARG A 192 14.76 -6.48 -1.39
N TRP A 193 14.17 -6.94 -0.31
CA TRP A 193 14.90 -7.43 0.86
C TRP A 193 14.34 -8.80 1.23
N PRO A 194 15.12 -9.88 1.00
CA PRO A 194 14.75 -11.21 1.42
C PRO A 194 14.75 -11.29 2.95
N LEU A 195 13.81 -12.07 3.49
CA LEU A 195 13.78 -12.45 4.90
C LEU A 195 14.65 -13.68 5.11
N HIS A 196 15.23 -13.80 6.31
CA HIS A 196 16.06 -14.95 6.65
C HIS A 196 15.23 -16.23 6.68
N THR A 197 15.84 -17.35 6.31
CA THR A 197 15.21 -18.70 6.35
C THR A 197 15.24 -19.27 7.75
#